data_f7e227c4abf156cfe5a2f735dd325ad5
#
_entry.id   f7e227c4abf156cfe5a2f735dd325ad5
#
_cell.length_a   1.000
_cell.length_b   1.000
_cell.length_c   1.000
_cell.angle_alpha   90.00
_cell.angle_beta   90.00
_cell.angle_gamma   90.00
#
_symmetry.space_group_name_H-M   'P 1'
#
loop_
_entity.id
_entity.type
_entity.pdbx_description
1 polymer ?
#
loop_
_entity_poly.entity_id
_entity_poly.type
_entity_poly.pdbx_seq_one_letter_code
_entity_poly.pdbx_strand_id
1 'polypeptide(L)'
;MELLNEIWQTARRNKLRTGLTGFAVAWGIFMLIVLLGAGNGLINANLKQSDRFLSSSMVVFGGETSKPYQGMKEGRWIHMKERDIDITDKEFKKVVDEVGAQYRTAGMVSNGQQYLNGQIAGVYPNHIRIDKVEMQQGRFVNNIDVSDKRKVLVISDKQAKELNTHVGQFVKVGNFAFKIVGIYKEQENGRADIFSPYSTIKSIYGAKSDDAGRIEFTFHGLETEAENEAFEKEYRQRINTAHQAHPDDESAVYLWNRYTQNMQMEKGINIIRQSDGTTRKVLMK
;
A
#
# COMPACT_ATOMS: atom_id res chain seq x y z
N MET A 1 -36.63 44.26 -25.67
CA MET A 1 -36.90 43.31 -26.76
C MET A 1 -36.09 43.60 -28.02
N GLU A 2 -35.77 44.87 -28.29
CA GLU A 2 -34.99 45.26 -29.48
C GLU A 2 -33.54 44.69 -29.52
N LEU A 3 -32.82 44.78 -28.41
CA LEU A 3 -31.44 44.27 -28.30
C LEU A 3 -31.32 42.76 -28.63
N LEU A 4 -32.25 41.94 -28.21
CA LEU A 4 -32.26 40.51 -28.52
C LEU A 4 -32.53 40.22 -30.01
N ASN A 5 -33.41 41.05 -30.65
CA ASN A 5 -33.66 40.94 -32.07
C ASN A 5 -32.45 41.35 -32.91
N GLU A 6 -31.73 42.39 -32.48
CA GLU A 6 -30.52 42.88 -33.18
C GLU A 6 -29.37 41.85 -33.07
N ILE A 7 -29.18 41.28 -31.90
CA ILE A 7 -28.21 40.19 -31.70
C ILE A 7 -28.56 38.98 -32.58
N TRP A 8 -29.83 38.60 -32.63
CA TRP A 8 -30.29 37.46 -33.45
C TRP A 8 -30.11 37.71 -34.95
N GLN A 9 -30.41 38.93 -35.44
CA GLN A 9 -30.19 39.30 -36.85
C GLN A 9 -28.69 39.30 -37.20
N THR A 10 -27.84 39.81 -36.31
CA THR A 10 -26.39 39.83 -36.52
C THR A 10 -25.79 38.42 -36.52
N ALA A 11 -26.25 37.55 -35.64
CA ALA A 11 -25.86 36.16 -35.58
C ALA A 11 -26.27 35.41 -36.86
N ARG A 12 -27.45 35.66 -37.39
CA ARG A 12 -27.99 35.06 -38.60
C ARG A 12 -27.27 35.52 -39.89
N ARG A 13 -26.75 36.75 -39.85
CA ARG A 13 -25.98 37.32 -40.99
C ARG A 13 -24.57 36.77 -41.06
N ASN A 14 -23.96 36.35 -39.94
CA ASN A 14 -22.60 35.82 -39.86
C ASN A 14 -22.58 34.37 -39.27
N LYS A 15 -23.33 33.48 -39.85
CA LYS A 15 -23.58 32.12 -39.35
C LYS A 15 -22.28 31.32 -39.02
N LEU A 16 -21.26 31.44 -39.88
CA LEU A 16 -20.01 30.75 -39.69
C LEU A 16 -19.23 31.24 -38.50
N ARG A 17 -19.13 32.55 -38.32
CA ARG A 17 -18.45 33.18 -37.17
C ARG A 17 -19.17 32.84 -35.85
N THR A 18 -20.49 32.98 -35.84
CA THR A 18 -21.33 32.70 -34.66
C THR A 18 -21.25 31.19 -34.31
N GLY A 19 -21.29 30.32 -35.31
CA GLY A 19 -21.16 28.89 -35.10
C GLY A 19 -19.79 28.47 -34.54
N LEU A 20 -18.69 29.04 -35.08
CA LEU A 20 -17.33 28.78 -34.57
C LEU A 20 -17.14 29.30 -33.16
N THR A 21 -17.64 30.51 -32.85
CA THR A 21 -17.54 31.06 -31.49
C THR A 21 -18.35 30.23 -30.50
N GLY A 22 -19.59 29.88 -30.86
CA GLY A 22 -20.43 29.00 -30.02
C GLY A 22 -19.81 27.64 -29.79
N PHE A 23 -19.23 27.05 -30.82
CA PHE A 23 -18.50 25.78 -30.71
C PHE A 23 -17.29 25.90 -29.77
N ALA A 24 -16.48 26.96 -29.92
CA ALA A 24 -15.30 27.17 -29.07
C ALA A 24 -15.67 27.29 -27.58
N VAL A 25 -16.74 28.05 -27.28
CA VAL A 25 -17.24 28.18 -25.89
C VAL A 25 -17.79 26.84 -25.37
N ALA A 26 -18.63 26.17 -26.18
CA ALA A 26 -19.18 24.88 -25.79
C ALA A 26 -18.10 23.82 -25.57
N TRP A 27 -17.08 23.81 -26.43
CA TRP A 27 -15.91 22.94 -26.31
C TRP A 27 -15.11 23.24 -25.03
N GLY A 28 -14.88 24.52 -24.73
CA GLY A 28 -14.20 24.93 -23.49
C GLY A 28 -14.94 24.46 -22.24
N ILE A 29 -16.26 24.66 -22.20
CA ILE A 29 -17.11 24.19 -21.07
C ILE A 29 -17.10 22.66 -21.00
N PHE A 30 -17.21 21.96 -22.13
CA PHE A 30 -17.14 20.50 -22.18
C PHE A 30 -15.82 19.97 -21.60
N MET A 31 -14.68 20.54 -22.03
CA MET A 31 -13.38 20.17 -21.51
C MET A 31 -13.23 20.45 -20.02
N LEU A 32 -13.78 21.57 -19.54
CA LEU A 32 -13.77 21.87 -18.11
C LEU A 32 -14.53 20.80 -17.29
N ILE A 33 -15.71 20.40 -17.76
CA ILE A 33 -16.51 19.35 -17.10
C ILE A 33 -15.78 18.02 -17.10
N VAL A 34 -15.14 17.64 -18.23
CA VAL A 34 -14.34 16.41 -18.34
C VAL A 34 -13.16 16.42 -17.37
N LEU A 35 -12.42 17.54 -17.29
CA LEU A 35 -11.28 17.68 -16.38
C LEU A 35 -11.70 17.61 -14.91
N LEU A 36 -12.79 18.27 -14.54
CA LEU A 36 -13.35 18.20 -13.17
C LEU A 36 -13.80 16.76 -12.83
N GLY A 37 -14.47 16.11 -13.76
CA GLY A 37 -14.90 14.71 -13.59
C GLY A 37 -13.72 13.76 -13.44
N ALA A 38 -12.70 13.90 -14.27
CA ALA A 38 -11.46 13.11 -14.20
C ALA A 38 -10.69 13.37 -12.88
N GLY A 39 -10.59 14.63 -12.45
CA GLY A 39 -9.98 15.01 -11.18
C GLY A 39 -10.68 14.37 -9.98
N ASN A 40 -12.00 14.46 -9.91
CA ASN A 40 -12.79 13.83 -8.85
C ASN A 40 -12.70 12.29 -8.89
N GLY A 41 -12.66 11.72 -10.08
CA GLY A 41 -12.44 10.28 -10.25
C GLY A 41 -11.09 9.81 -9.68
N LEU A 42 -10.02 10.57 -9.95
CA LEU A 42 -8.68 10.26 -9.43
C LEU A 42 -8.61 10.41 -7.91
N ILE A 43 -9.23 11.45 -7.34
CA ILE A 43 -9.32 11.64 -5.89
C ILE A 43 -10.02 10.46 -5.23
N ASN A 44 -11.19 10.06 -5.75
CA ASN A 44 -11.95 8.93 -5.21
C ASN A 44 -11.20 7.59 -5.35
N ALA A 45 -10.46 7.39 -6.42
CA ALA A 45 -9.61 6.21 -6.60
C ALA A 45 -8.48 6.16 -5.56
N ASN A 46 -7.82 7.29 -5.30
CA ASN A 46 -6.76 7.39 -4.28
C ASN A 46 -7.30 7.19 -2.86
N LEU A 47 -8.48 7.74 -2.53
CA LEU A 47 -9.15 7.50 -1.24
C LEU A 47 -9.45 6.01 -1.02
N LYS A 48 -10.07 5.34 -2.00
CA LYS A 48 -10.33 3.90 -1.93
C LYS A 48 -9.05 3.09 -1.77
N GLN A 49 -7.94 3.54 -2.36
CA GLN A 49 -6.65 2.87 -2.20
C GLN A 49 -6.08 3.06 -0.80
N SER A 50 -6.27 4.21 -0.16
CA SER A 50 -5.86 4.46 1.23
C SER A 50 -6.68 3.65 2.23
N ASP A 51 -7.98 3.51 1.98
CA ASP A 51 -8.87 2.71 2.83
C ASP A 51 -8.52 1.21 2.86
N ARG A 52 -7.67 0.74 1.94
CA ARG A 52 -7.20 -0.65 1.88
C ARG A 52 -6.32 -1.05 3.04
N PHE A 53 -5.70 -0.10 3.72
CA PHE A 53 -4.73 -0.36 4.77
C PHE A 53 -5.25 0.10 6.12
N LEU A 54 -4.78 -0.57 7.17
CA LEU A 54 -5.03 -0.13 8.52
C LEU A 54 -4.29 1.20 8.77
N SER A 55 -5.02 2.26 9.11
CA SER A 55 -4.42 3.58 9.34
C SER A 55 -3.39 3.56 10.48
N SER A 56 -3.63 2.78 11.54
CA SER A 56 -2.68 2.59 12.63
C SER A 56 -1.63 1.52 12.32
N SER A 57 -0.95 1.65 11.19
CA SER A 57 0.13 0.73 10.79
C SER A 57 1.28 1.47 10.13
N MET A 58 2.47 0.95 10.33
CA MET A 58 3.71 1.40 9.67
C MET A 58 4.39 0.25 8.97
N VAL A 59 5.05 0.58 7.86
CA VAL A 59 5.91 -0.35 7.12
C VAL A 59 7.29 0.27 7.01
N VAL A 60 8.31 -0.51 7.35
CA VAL A 60 9.71 -0.07 7.39
C VAL A 60 10.51 -0.76 6.31
N PHE A 61 11.24 0.02 5.56
CA PHE A 61 12.10 -0.43 4.48
C PHE A 61 13.53 0.05 4.69
N GLY A 62 14.49 -0.76 4.30
CA GLY A 62 15.84 -0.28 4.12
C GLY A 62 15.98 0.59 2.87
N GLY A 63 16.90 1.53 2.93
CA GLY A 63 17.25 2.44 1.85
C GLY A 63 18.73 2.60 1.71
N GLU A 64 19.18 3.62 0.98
CA GLU A 64 20.57 3.93 0.76
C GLU A 64 21.02 5.06 1.70
N THR A 65 22.15 4.87 2.40
CA THR A 65 22.67 5.87 3.34
C THR A 65 23.14 7.11 2.59
N SER A 66 22.73 8.29 3.07
CA SER A 66 23.13 9.59 2.50
C SER A 66 24.21 10.31 3.30
N LYS A 67 24.57 9.77 4.48
CA LYS A 67 25.54 10.39 5.39
C LYS A 67 26.63 9.38 5.78
N PRO A 68 27.91 9.77 5.74
CA PRO A 68 28.98 8.93 6.27
C PRO A 68 28.87 8.85 7.80
N TYR A 69 29.16 7.67 8.38
CA TYR A 69 29.07 7.47 9.82
C TYR A 69 30.03 6.39 10.30
N GLN A 70 30.74 6.66 11.41
CA GLN A 70 31.70 5.73 12.06
C GLN A 70 32.69 5.05 11.08
N GLY A 71 33.25 5.82 10.15
CA GLY A 71 34.21 5.31 9.16
C GLY A 71 33.54 4.62 7.96
N MET A 72 32.23 4.44 7.96
CA MET A 72 31.49 3.94 6.82
C MET A 72 31.15 5.07 5.85
N LYS A 73 31.28 4.79 4.55
CA LYS A 73 30.89 5.73 3.48
C LYS A 73 29.39 5.79 3.32
N GLU A 74 28.89 6.89 2.79
CA GLU A 74 27.54 7.00 2.23
C GLU A 74 27.35 6.06 1.04
N GLY A 75 26.11 5.87 0.58
CA GLY A 75 25.78 5.01 -0.56
C GLY A 75 25.68 3.51 -0.21
N ARG A 76 25.64 3.16 1.09
CA ARG A 76 25.41 1.78 1.51
C ARG A 76 23.91 1.47 1.51
N TRP A 77 23.53 0.35 0.91
CA TRP A 77 22.17 -0.13 1.02
C TRP A 77 21.94 -0.83 2.36
N ILE A 78 20.93 -0.40 3.09
CA ILE A 78 20.50 -1.01 4.34
C ILE A 78 19.43 -2.05 4.03
N HIS A 79 19.61 -3.27 4.52
CA HIS A 79 18.61 -4.32 4.50
C HIS A 79 18.08 -4.54 5.91
N MET A 80 16.75 -4.59 6.08
CA MET A 80 16.16 -4.92 7.37
C MET A 80 16.54 -6.34 7.76
N LYS A 81 16.88 -6.55 9.04
CA LYS A 81 17.32 -7.83 9.57
C LYS A 81 16.31 -8.39 10.56
N GLU A 82 16.37 -9.68 10.84
CA GLU A 82 15.50 -10.31 11.84
C GLU A 82 15.64 -9.67 13.23
N ARG A 83 16.85 -9.22 13.60
CA ARG A 83 17.07 -8.45 14.84
C ARG A 83 16.25 -7.16 14.92
N ASP A 84 15.90 -6.55 13.78
CA ASP A 84 15.14 -5.30 13.76
C ASP A 84 13.66 -5.56 14.09
N ILE A 85 13.16 -6.78 13.82
CA ILE A 85 11.86 -7.25 14.30
C ILE A 85 11.88 -7.30 15.83
N ASP A 86 12.94 -7.89 16.40
CA ASP A 86 13.12 -7.96 17.86
C ASP A 86 13.25 -6.59 18.53
N ILE A 87 14.00 -5.66 17.90
CA ILE A 87 14.12 -4.28 18.37
C ILE A 87 12.74 -3.61 18.38
N THR A 88 11.97 -3.74 17.30
CA THR A 88 10.64 -3.17 17.16
C THR A 88 9.69 -3.72 18.23
N ASP A 89 9.67 -5.02 18.44
CA ASP A 89 8.79 -5.68 19.41
C ASP A 89 9.13 -5.36 20.86
N LYS A 90 10.43 -5.30 21.20
CA LYS A 90 10.87 -5.18 22.60
C LYS A 90 11.04 -3.74 23.05
N GLU A 91 11.67 -2.89 22.24
CA GLU A 91 12.03 -1.54 22.64
C GLU A 91 10.87 -0.55 22.45
N PHE A 92 10.00 -0.78 21.45
CA PHE A 92 8.87 0.09 21.15
C PHE A 92 7.51 -0.45 21.63
N LYS A 93 7.51 -1.43 22.52
CA LYS A 93 6.31 -2.12 23.05
C LYS A 93 5.25 -1.20 23.68
N LYS A 94 5.62 0.02 24.07
CA LYS A 94 4.68 0.99 24.63
C LYS A 94 3.73 1.58 23.58
N VAL A 95 4.11 1.54 22.32
CA VAL A 95 3.39 2.12 21.17
C VAL A 95 3.02 1.05 20.17
N VAL A 96 3.90 0.07 19.98
CA VAL A 96 3.75 -1.00 19.00
C VAL A 96 2.95 -2.16 19.59
N ASP A 97 1.90 -2.61 18.88
CA ASP A 97 1.03 -3.71 19.30
C ASP A 97 1.47 -5.06 18.74
N GLU A 98 1.52 -5.18 17.43
CA GLU A 98 1.87 -6.41 16.73
C GLU A 98 2.95 -6.13 15.70
N VAL A 99 4.02 -6.90 15.75
CA VAL A 99 5.14 -6.79 14.81
C VAL A 99 5.16 -8.01 13.90
N GLY A 100 5.46 -7.77 12.64
CA GLY A 100 5.68 -8.80 11.64
C GLY A 100 6.70 -8.34 10.62
N ALA A 101 6.95 -9.22 9.67
CA ALA A 101 7.77 -8.92 8.51
C ALA A 101 7.15 -9.52 7.25
N GLN A 102 7.51 -8.98 6.12
CA GLN A 102 7.14 -9.53 4.84
C GLN A 102 8.39 -9.76 3.98
N TYR A 103 8.63 -11.02 3.64
CA TYR A 103 9.66 -11.42 2.70
C TYR A 103 9.03 -11.81 1.37
N ARG A 104 9.39 -11.15 0.28
CA ARG A 104 8.83 -11.38 -1.05
C ARG A 104 9.81 -12.07 -1.97
N THR A 105 9.30 -13.04 -2.73
CA THR A 105 10.03 -13.70 -3.80
C THR A 105 9.13 -13.95 -5.00
N ALA A 106 9.70 -13.94 -6.18
CA ALA A 106 8.97 -14.40 -7.36
C ALA A 106 8.94 -15.93 -7.37
N GLY A 107 7.79 -16.51 -7.76
CA GLY A 107 7.66 -17.95 -7.82
C GLY A 107 6.56 -18.38 -8.77
N MET A 108 6.68 -19.63 -9.23
CA MET A 108 5.66 -20.30 -10.02
C MET A 108 4.88 -21.26 -9.13
N VAL A 109 3.57 -21.15 -9.18
CA VAL A 109 2.63 -22.08 -8.53
C VAL A 109 1.95 -22.90 -9.61
N SER A 110 1.88 -24.22 -9.42
CA SER A 110 1.27 -25.12 -10.41
C SER A 110 0.35 -26.16 -9.79
N ASN A 111 -0.72 -26.46 -10.50
CA ASN A 111 -1.67 -27.53 -10.20
C ASN A 111 -1.88 -28.37 -11.46
N GLY A 112 -1.14 -29.47 -11.59
CA GLY A 112 -1.12 -30.27 -12.81
C GLY A 112 -0.58 -29.50 -14.01
N GLN A 113 -1.44 -29.28 -15.01
CA GLN A 113 -1.07 -28.53 -16.23
C GLN A 113 -1.30 -27.00 -16.08
N GLN A 114 -2.03 -26.57 -15.05
CA GLN A 114 -2.26 -25.17 -14.79
C GLN A 114 -1.09 -24.58 -13.98
N TYR A 115 -0.64 -23.41 -14.37
CA TYR A 115 0.41 -22.69 -13.64
C TYR A 115 0.18 -21.18 -13.67
N LEU A 116 0.63 -20.51 -12.64
CA LEU A 116 0.72 -19.05 -12.59
C LEU A 116 2.08 -18.61 -12.06
N ASN A 117 2.56 -17.50 -12.57
CA ASN A 117 3.72 -16.81 -12.03
C ASN A 117 3.25 -15.63 -11.21
N GLY A 118 3.76 -15.52 -9.99
CA GLY A 118 3.34 -14.46 -9.08
C GLY A 118 4.38 -14.12 -8.03
N GLN A 119 4.06 -13.11 -7.24
CA GLN A 119 4.83 -12.79 -6.04
C GLN A 119 4.31 -13.64 -4.89
N ILE A 120 5.22 -14.39 -4.28
CA ILE A 120 4.95 -15.14 -3.06
C ILE A 120 5.46 -14.29 -1.90
N ALA A 121 4.55 -13.93 -1.03
CA ALA A 121 4.82 -13.12 0.15
C ALA A 121 4.77 -14.01 1.40
N GLY A 122 5.91 -14.21 2.02
CA GLY A 122 6.00 -14.76 3.36
C GLY A 122 5.60 -13.68 4.36
N VAL A 123 4.56 -13.94 5.16
CA VAL A 123 3.94 -12.94 6.05
C VAL A 123 3.70 -13.49 7.44
N TYR A 124 3.58 -12.59 8.41
CA TYR A 124 3.05 -12.86 9.74
C TYR A 124 1.52 -12.71 9.77
N PRO A 125 0.83 -13.25 10.79
CA PRO A 125 -0.63 -13.19 10.88
C PRO A 125 -1.23 -11.78 10.93
N ASN A 126 -0.51 -10.80 11.48
CA ASN A 126 -0.94 -9.40 11.55
C ASN A 126 -1.13 -8.75 10.18
N HIS A 127 -0.50 -9.29 9.13
CA HIS A 127 -0.60 -8.80 7.77
C HIS A 127 -2.05 -8.74 7.25
N ILE A 128 -2.91 -9.69 7.64
CA ILE A 128 -4.34 -9.68 7.26
C ILE A 128 -5.05 -8.38 7.68
N ARG A 129 -4.67 -7.83 8.86
CA ARG A 129 -5.24 -6.58 9.38
C ARG A 129 -4.63 -5.36 8.73
N ILE A 130 -3.30 -5.38 8.54
CA ILE A 130 -2.54 -4.27 7.94
C ILE A 130 -3.01 -4.01 6.51
N ASP A 131 -3.11 -5.03 5.69
CA ASP A 131 -3.56 -4.93 4.29
C ASP A 131 -5.07 -5.17 4.13
N LYS A 132 -5.84 -5.24 5.25
CA LYS A 132 -7.29 -5.48 5.27
C LYS A 132 -7.73 -6.57 4.28
N VAL A 133 -7.05 -7.72 4.34
CA VAL A 133 -7.32 -8.85 3.45
C VAL A 133 -8.68 -9.46 3.77
N GLU A 134 -9.60 -9.45 2.79
CA GLU A 134 -10.96 -9.99 2.94
C GLU A 134 -10.98 -11.47 2.55
N MET A 135 -11.11 -12.36 3.54
CA MET A 135 -11.17 -13.79 3.29
C MET A 135 -12.56 -14.20 2.75
N GLN A 136 -12.59 -14.97 1.67
CA GLN A 136 -13.82 -15.56 1.12
C GLN A 136 -14.03 -17.00 1.60
N GLN A 137 -12.96 -17.79 1.66
CA GLN A 137 -13.03 -19.19 2.06
C GLN A 137 -11.80 -19.57 2.89
N GLY A 138 -12.00 -20.48 3.84
CA GLY A 138 -10.90 -20.96 4.67
C GLY A 138 -10.39 -19.94 5.67
N ARG A 139 -9.06 -19.88 5.86
CA ARG A 139 -8.40 -19.00 6.83
C ARG A 139 -7.12 -18.39 6.28
N PHE A 140 -6.68 -17.32 6.90
CA PHE A 140 -5.37 -16.74 6.67
C PHE A 140 -4.26 -17.53 7.40
N VAL A 141 -3.01 -17.14 7.17
CA VAL A 141 -1.83 -17.63 7.91
C VAL A 141 -2.01 -17.34 9.40
N ASN A 142 -1.65 -18.27 10.26
CA ASN A 142 -1.70 -18.13 11.71
C ASN A 142 -0.33 -18.37 12.38
N ASN A 143 -0.24 -18.12 13.69
CA ASN A 143 1.00 -18.26 14.45
C ASN A 143 1.58 -19.67 14.41
N ILE A 144 0.73 -20.72 14.40
CA ILE A 144 1.16 -22.10 14.32
C ILE A 144 1.79 -22.40 12.95
N ASP A 145 1.25 -21.84 11.88
CA ASP A 145 1.84 -21.99 10.54
C ASP A 145 3.23 -21.36 10.48
N VAL A 146 3.43 -20.23 11.17
CA VAL A 146 4.74 -19.56 11.24
C VAL A 146 5.72 -20.34 12.12
N SER A 147 5.31 -20.76 13.31
CA SER A 147 6.19 -21.50 14.25
C SER A 147 6.65 -22.84 13.68
N ASP A 148 5.72 -23.59 13.08
CA ASP A 148 5.98 -24.93 12.55
C ASP A 148 6.50 -24.89 11.10
N LYS A 149 6.68 -23.72 10.50
CA LYS A 149 7.10 -23.55 9.09
C LYS A 149 6.22 -24.37 8.14
N ARG A 150 4.89 -24.31 8.35
CA ARG A 150 3.94 -25.08 7.55
C ARG A 150 3.92 -24.62 6.10
N LYS A 151 3.90 -25.57 5.18
CA LYS A 151 3.78 -25.30 3.75
C LYS A 151 2.32 -25.08 3.38
N VAL A 152 1.81 -23.87 3.66
CA VAL A 152 0.43 -23.48 3.37
C VAL A 152 0.42 -22.22 2.51
N LEU A 153 -0.61 -22.08 1.67
CA LEU A 153 -0.84 -20.91 0.82
C LEU A 153 -2.23 -20.34 1.06
N VAL A 154 -2.30 -19.02 0.94
CA VAL A 154 -3.53 -18.25 0.79
C VAL A 154 -3.42 -17.50 -0.54
N ILE A 155 -4.38 -17.70 -1.42
CA ILE A 155 -4.39 -17.19 -2.80
C ILE A 155 -5.63 -16.35 -3.07
N SER A 156 -5.61 -15.53 -4.12
CA SER A 156 -6.80 -14.78 -4.51
C SER A 156 -7.85 -15.66 -5.19
N ASP A 157 -9.07 -15.18 -5.22
CA ASP A 157 -10.18 -15.86 -5.92
C ASP A 157 -9.94 -15.99 -7.44
N LYS A 158 -9.24 -15.03 -8.05
CA LYS A 158 -8.84 -15.11 -9.46
C LYS A 158 -7.75 -16.16 -9.68
N GLN A 159 -6.72 -16.16 -8.80
CA GLN A 159 -5.65 -17.16 -8.83
C GLN A 159 -6.19 -18.58 -8.61
N ALA A 160 -7.18 -18.74 -7.71
CA ALA A 160 -7.82 -20.03 -7.48
C ALA A 160 -8.54 -20.55 -8.73
N LYS A 161 -9.22 -19.66 -9.48
CA LYS A 161 -9.86 -20.01 -10.76
C LYS A 161 -8.83 -20.37 -11.83
N GLU A 162 -7.75 -19.57 -11.97
CA GLU A 162 -6.68 -19.80 -12.94
C GLU A 162 -5.98 -21.13 -12.71
N LEU A 163 -5.68 -21.48 -11.46
CA LEU A 163 -5.08 -22.76 -11.06
C LEU A 163 -6.08 -23.93 -11.01
N ASN A 164 -7.38 -23.67 -11.19
CA ASN A 164 -8.45 -24.64 -10.99
C ASN A 164 -8.29 -25.39 -9.65
N THR A 165 -8.21 -24.65 -8.55
CA THR A 165 -7.92 -25.18 -7.21
C THR A 165 -8.89 -24.63 -6.16
N HIS A 166 -8.93 -25.29 -4.99
CA HIS A 166 -9.81 -24.93 -3.88
C HIS A 166 -9.13 -25.14 -2.52
N VAL A 167 -9.74 -24.65 -1.46
CA VAL A 167 -9.23 -24.83 -0.10
C VAL A 167 -9.13 -26.33 0.24
N GLY A 168 -7.99 -26.73 0.81
CA GLY A 168 -7.69 -28.11 1.17
C GLY A 168 -6.84 -28.86 0.14
N GLN A 169 -6.78 -28.39 -1.10
CA GLN A 169 -6.00 -29.00 -2.18
C GLN A 169 -4.50 -28.66 -2.06
N PHE A 170 -3.65 -29.52 -2.60
CA PHE A 170 -2.24 -29.30 -2.68
C PHE A 170 -1.84 -28.80 -4.07
N VAL A 171 -0.96 -27.81 -4.09
CA VAL A 171 -0.32 -27.25 -5.30
C VAL A 171 1.20 -27.29 -5.14
N LYS A 172 1.92 -27.19 -6.24
CA LYS A 172 3.40 -27.16 -6.22
C LYS A 172 3.90 -25.73 -6.29
N VAL A 173 4.89 -25.41 -5.45
CA VAL A 173 5.69 -24.18 -5.52
C VAL A 173 7.15 -24.62 -5.65
N GLY A 174 7.69 -24.48 -6.84
CA GLY A 174 8.98 -25.10 -7.16
C GLY A 174 8.94 -26.62 -6.92
N ASN A 175 9.80 -27.10 -6.06
CA ASN A 175 9.90 -28.55 -5.70
C ASN A 175 9.05 -28.93 -4.47
N PHE A 176 8.29 -28.01 -3.89
CA PHE A 176 7.57 -28.27 -2.65
C PHE A 176 6.05 -28.32 -2.88
N ALA A 177 5.37 -29.20 -2.15
CA ALA A 177 3.93 -29.26 -2.10
C ALA A 177 3.43 -28.33 -0.98
N PHE A 178 2.49 -27.44 -1.33
CA PHE A 178 1.83 -26.52 -0.41
C PHE A 178 0.34 -26.79 -0.39
N LYS A 179 -0.28 -26.72 0.78
CA LYS A 179 -1.72 -26.86 0.94
C LYS A 179 -2.40 -25.50 0.87
N ILE A 180 -3.42 -25.34 0.05
CA ILE A 180 -4.28 -24.16 0.04
C ILE A 180 -5.13 -24.17 1.32
N VAL A 181 -4.98 -23.15 2.18
CA VAL A 181 -5.73 -23.01 3.43
C VAL A 181 -6.75 -21.91 3.40
N GLY A 182 -6.65 -21.00 2.43
CA GLY A 182 -7.59 -19.90 2.29
C GLY A 182 -7.60 -19.30 0.89
N ILE A 183 -8.74 -18.70 0.57
CA ILE A 183 -8.95 -17.90 -0.64
C ILE A 183 -9.47 -16.54 -0.20
N TYR A 184 -8.81 -15.48 -0.66
CA TYR A 184 -9.20 -14.10 -0.38
C TYR A 184 -9.74 -13.42 -1.62
N LYS A 185 -10.53 -12.37 -1.42
CA LYS A 185 -11.06 -11.55 -2.49
C LYS A 185 -9.98 -10.63 -3.03
N GLU A 186 -9.68 -10.75 -4.32
CA GLU A 186 -8.76 -9.84 -4.97
C GLU A 186 -9.35 -8.44 -5.07
N GLN A 187 -8.59 -7.46 -4.67
CA GLN A 187 -9.00 -6.06 -4.77
C GLN A 187 -8.79 -5.55 -6.19
N GLU A 188 -9.73 -4.79 -6.73
CA GLU A 188 -9.78 -4.38 -8.15
C GLU A 188 -8.50 -3.67 -8.64
N ASN A 189 -7.84 -2.89 -7.79
CA ASN A 189 -6.63 -2.15 -8.13
C ASN A 189 -5.40 -2.63 -7.34
N GLY A 190 -5.44 -3.86 -6.82
CA GLY A 190 -4.41 -4.42 -5.98
C GLY A 190 -3.52 -5.41 -6.70
N ARG A 191 -2.30 -5.55 -6.20
CA ARG A 191 -1.43 -6.65 -6.57
C ARG A 191 -1.91 -7.90 -5.84
N ALA A 192 -2.22 -8.96 -6.58
CA ALA A 192 -2.57 -10.23 -5.98
C ALA A 192 -1.29 -10.96 -5.55
N ASP A 193 -0.93 -10.88 -4.29
CA ASP A 193 0.16 -11.66 -3.72
C ASP A 193 -0.36 -13.04 -3.30
N ILE A 194 0.52 -14.03 -3.40
CA ILE A 194 0.29 -15.37 -2.86
C ILE A 194 0.89 -15.37 -1.46
N PHE A 195 0.05 -15.48 -0.42
CA PHE A 195 0.53 -15.44 0.95
C PHE A 195 0.92 -16.83 1.47
N SER A 196 1.99 -16.87 2.25
CA SER A 196 2.51 -18.06 2.94
C SER A 196 3.12 -17.63 4.26
N PRO A 197 3.37 -18.54 5.23
CA PRO A 197 4.04 -18.16 6.46
C PRO A 197 5.44 -17.59 6.19
N TYR A 198 5.79 -16.49 6.86
CA TYR A 198 7.09 -15.84 6.74
C TYR A 198 8.26 -16.82 6.89
N SER A 199 8.25 -17.59 7.98
CA SER A 199 9.30 -18.55 8.29
C SER A 199 9.47 -19.64 7.24
N THR A 200 8.38 -20.05 6.57
CA THR A 200 8.40 -21.04 5.50
C THR A 200 9.11 -20.48 4.26
N ILE A 201 8.66 -19.32 3.79
CA ILE A 201 9.25 -18.70 2.59
C ILE A 201 10.70 -18.29 2.85
N LYS A 202 10.98 -17.70 3.99
CA LYS A 202 12.33 -17.35 4.42
C LYS A 202 13.26 -18.58 4.46
N SER A 203 12.80 -19.71 4.99
CA SER A 203 13.61 -20.92 5.05
C SER A 203 13.89 -21.55 3.69
N ILE A 204 12.99 -21.40 2.72
CA ILE A 204 13.14 -21.98 1.38
C ILE A 204 13.97 -21.06 0.48
N TYR A 205 13.69 -19.75 0.48
CA TYR A 205 14.25 -18.81 -0.49
C TYR A 205 15.24 -17.80 0.11
N GLY A 206 15.19 -17.57 1.41
CA GLY A 206 16.00 -16.59 2.12
C GLY A 206 16.98 -17.17 3.16
N ALA A 207 17.17 -18.47 3.22
CA ALA A 207 17.92 -19.15 4.29
C ALA A 207 19.39 -18.70 4.42
N LYS A 208 20.00 -18.22 3.34
CA LYS A 208 21.40 -17.75 3.31
C LYS A 208 21.57 -16.24 3.56
N SER A 209 20.47 -15.54 3.76
CA SER A 209 20.46 -14.09 3.94
C SER A 209 19.86 -13.73 5.29
N ASP A 210 20.41 -12.74 5.97
CA ASP A 210 19.85 -12.13 7.18
C ASP A 210 18.81 -11.03 6.87
N ASP A 211 18.53 -10.81 5.57
CA ASP A 211 17.52 -9.87 5.09
C ASP A 211 16.11 -10.33 5.50
N ALA A 212 15.44 -9.56 6.33
CA ALA A 212 14.07 -9.80 6.77
C ALA A 212 13.01 -9.31 5.75
N GLY A 213 13.45 -8.65 4.68
CA GLY A 213 12.55 -7.99 3.73
C GLY A 213 12.10 -6.63 4.26
N ARG A 214 10.82 -6.47 4.54
CA ARG A 214 10.28 -5.27 5.19
C ARG A 214 9.65 -5.63 6.53
N ILE A 215 9.74 -4.71 7.48
CA ILE A 215 9.07 -4.86 8.77
C ILE A 215 7.74 -4.14 8.71
N GLU A 216 6.73 -4.71 9.28
CA GLU A 216 5.40 -4.12 9.36
C GLU A 216 4.83 -4.29 10.77
N PHE A 217 4.23 -3.23 11.29
CA PHE A 217 3.65 -3.28 12.63
C PHE A 217 2.41 -2.41 12.75
N THR A 218 1.58 -2.75 13.72
CA THR A 218 0.46 -1.93 14.16
C THR A 218 0.85 -1.16 15.41
N PHE A 219 0.23 -0.01 15.63
CA PHE A 219 0.53 0.85 16.77
C PHE A 219 -0.74 1.51 17.33
N HIS A 220 -0.63 2.03 18.55
CA HIS A 220 -1.64 2.82 19.22
C HIS A 220 -1.04 4.07 19.88
N GLY A 221 -1.90 5.01 20.31
CA GLY A 221 -1.47 6.19 21.09
C GLY A 221 -0.71 7.26 20.29
N LEU A 222 -0.71 7.20 18.95
CA LEU A 222 -0.17 8.25 18.09
C LEU A 222 -1.33 8.94 17.37
N GLU A 223 -1.99 9.87 18.05
CA GLU A 223 -3.22 10.51 17.56
C GLU A 223 -2.97 11.82 16.81
N THR A 224 -1.79 12.41 16.98
CA THR A 224 -1.42 13.68 16.34
C THR A 224 -0.25 13.52 15.37
N GLU A 225 -0.14 14.45 14.40
CA GLU A 225 0.97 14.48 13.47
C GLU A 225 2.32 14.62 14.19
N ALA A 226 2.38 15.47 15.23
CA ALA A 226 3.59 15.69 16.02
C ALA A 226 4.05 14.43 16.77
N GLU A 227 3.11 13.67 17.34
CA GLU A 227 3.43 12.38 18.00
C GLU A 227 3.95 11.35 17.02
N ASN A 228 3.36 11.29 15.82
CA ASN A 228 3.82 10.41 14.75
C ASN A 228 5.22 10.78 14.27
N GLU A 229 5.49 12.06 14.03
CA GLU A 229 6.82 12.55 13.63
C GLU A 229 7.89 12.27 14.70
N ALA A 230 7.55 12.50 15.97
CA ALA A 230 8.47 12.22 17.08
C ALA A 230 8.80 10.73 17.18
N PHE A 231 7.79 9.86 17.06
CA PHE A 231 7.96 8.42 17.07
C PHE A 231 8.79 7.96 15.86
N GLU A 232 8.47 8.43 14.65
CA GLU A 232 9.21 8.07 13.43
C GLU A 232 10.69 8.46 13.54
N LYS A 233 10.97 9.63 14.10
CA LYS A 233 12.35 10.10 14.33
C LYS A 233 13.09 9.20 15.31
N GLU A 234 12.51 8.90 16.47
CA GLU A 234 13.10 8.02 17.48
C GLU A 234 13.33 6.61 16.92
N TYR A 235 12.33 6.04 16.27
CA TYR A 235 12.42 4.73 15.65
C TYR A 235 13.53 4.67 14.59
N ARG A 236 13.58 5.65 13.68
CA ARG A 236 14.61 5.75 12.64
C ARG A 236 16.00 5.86 13.24
N GLN A 237 16.20 6.71 14.24
CA GLN A 237 17.49 6.86 14.91
C GLN A 237 17.96 5.55 15.54
N ARG A 238 17.04 4.82 16.15
CA ARG A 238 17.35 3.52 16.78
C ARG A 238 17.75 2.46 15.74
N ILE A 239 16.99 2.34 14.66
CA ILE A 239 17.29 1.36 13.58
C ILE A 239 18.57 1.77 12.84
N ASN A 240 18.74 3.04 12.50
CA ASN A 240 19.96 3.53 11.86
C ASN A 240 21.20 3.18 12.71
N THR A 241 21.15 3.42 14.00
CA THR A 241 22.24 3.07 14.93
C THR A 241 22.53 1.57 14.91
N ALA A 242 21.49 0.71 14.89
CA ALA A 242 21.66 -0.73 14.79
C ALA A 242 22.34 -1.17 13.48
N HIS A 243 22.17 -0.39 12.41
CA HIS A 243 22.79 -0.62 11.10
C HIS A 243 24.08 0.16 10.87
N GLN A 244 24.64 0.78 11.90
CA GLN A 244 25.84 1.65 11.77
C GLN A 244 25.65 2.72 10.68
N ALA A 245 24.46 3.28 10.61
CA ALA A 245 24.12 4.45 9.81
C ALA A 245 24.01 5.68 10.73
N HIS A 246 24.16 6.88 10.15
CA HIS A 246 24.03 8.11 10.93
C HIS A 246 22.60 8.19 11.51
N PRO A 247 22.41 8.45 12.82
CA PRO A 247 21.10 8.46 13.45
C PRO A 247 20.05 9.30 12.71
N ASP A 248 20.45 10.49 12.23
CA ASP A 248 19.59 11.43 11.53
C ASP A 248 19.66 11.27 9.99
N ASP A 249 20.00 10.09 9.48
CA ASP A 249 19.95 9.79 8.05
C ASP A 249 18.54 9.32 7.67
N GLU A 250 17.77 10.20 7.04
CA GLU A 250 16.39 9.92 6.64
C GLU A 250 16.30 8.96 5.45
N SER A 251 17.37 8.83 4.67
CA SER A 251 17.44 7.99 3.49
C SER A 251 17.82 6.55 3.79
N ALA A 252 18.46 6.29 4.94
CA ALA A 252 18.93 4.95 5.30
C ALA A 252 17.79 4.00 5.67
N VAL A 253 16.73 4.52 6.30
CA VAL A 253 15.53 3.76 6.68
C VAL A 253 14.28 4.58 6.39
N TYR A 254 13.40 4.05 5.56
CA TYR A 254 12.12 4.63 5.23
C TYR A 254 11.02 4.06 6.11
N LEU A 255 10.22 4.94 6.72
CA LEU A 255 9.00 4.58 7.41
C LEU A 255 7.81 5.02 6.58
N TRP A 256 6.99 4.08 6.19
CA TRP A 256 5.73 4.35 5.53
C TRP A 256 4.60 4.31 6.56
N ASN A 257 4.33 5.46 7.16
CA ASN A 257 3.29 5.64 8.14
C ASN A 257 1.95 5.89 7.44
N ARG A 258 1.03 4.96 7.61
CA ARG A 258 -0.31 5.03 7.00
C ARG A 258 -1.16 6.15 7.57
N TYR A 259 -0.99 6.43 8.87
CA TYR A 259 -1.72 7.51 9.53
C TYR A 259 -1.36 8.88 8.92
N THR A 260 -0.09 9.18 8.83
CA THR A 260 0.39 10.45 8.25
C THR A 260 -0.03 10.60 6.79
N GLN A 261 0.03 9.51 6.01
CA GLN A 261 -0.42 9.53 4.62
C GLN A 261 -1.91 9.82 4.48
N ASN A 262 -2.74 9.18 5.30
CA ASN A 262 -4.18 9.42 5.28
C ASN A 262 -4.51 10.86 5.66
N MET A 263 -3.87 11.40 6.69
CA MET A 263 -4.01 12.80 7.07
C MET A 263 -3.60 13.78 5.97
N GLN A 264 -2.48 13.54 5.32
CA GLN A 264 -2.02 14.40 4.21
C GLN A 264 -2.99 14.36 3.02
N MET A 265 -3.52 13.19 2.70
CA MET A 265 -4.55 13.04 1.66
C MET A 265 -5.85 13.78 2.04
N GLU A 266 -6.31 13.66 3.28
CA GLU A 266 -7.49 14.38 3.75
C GLU A 266 -7.28 15.90 3.74
N LYS A 267 -6.10 16.38 4.16
CA LYS A 267 -5.74 17.79 4.05
C LYS A 267 -5.76 18.27 2.59
N GLY A 268 -5.17 17.51 1.67
CA GLY A 268 -5.18 17.83 0.23
C GLY A 268 -6.60 17.86 -0.37
N ILE A 269 -7.43 16.89 0.01
CA ILE A 269 -8.84 16.83 -0.45
C ILE A 269 -9.66 18.00 0.10
N ASN A 270 -9.46 18.35 1.37
CA ASN A 270 -10.16 19.48 1.97
C ASN A 270 -9.78 20.82 1.30
N ILE A 271 -8.51 21.01 0.92
CA ILE A 271 -8.08 22.19 0.15
C ILE A 271 -8.79 22.23 -1.20
N ILE A 272 -8.86 21.12 -1.93
CA ILE A 272 -9.53 21.05 -3.24
C ILE A 272 -11.04 21.30 -3.07
N ARG A 273 -11.69 20.69 -2.09
CA ARG A 273 -13.11 20.93 -1.80
C ARG A 273 -13.41 22.35 -1.38
N GLN A 274 -12.51 23.03 -0.66
CA GLN A 274 -12.62 24.45 -0.33
C GLN A 274 -12.51 25.33 -1.56
N SER A 275 -11.62 25.02 -2.50
CA SER A 275 -11.47 25.75 -3.75
C SER A 275 -12.70 25.61 -4.66
N ASP A 276 -13.40 24.47 -4.61
CA ASP A 276 -14.59 24.19 -5.43
C ASP A 276 -15.90 24.68 -4.79
N GLY A 277 -15.86 25.35 -3.64
CA GLY A 277 -17.04 25.89 -2.96
C GLY A 277 -18.02 24.85 -2.40
N THR A 278 -17.66 23.58 -2.41
CA THR A 278 -18.50 22.45 -1.95
C THR A 278 -18.48 22.25 -0.43
N THR A 279 -17.64 22.96 0.28
CA THR A 279 -17.40 22.77 1.73
C THR A 279 -18.26 23.65 2.62
N ARG A 280 -19.55 23.78 2.39
CA ARG A 280 -20.44 24.48 3.35
C ARG A 280 -21.20 23.56 4.33
N LYS A 281 -20.97 22.25 4.37
CA LYS A 281 -21.80 21.32 5.16
C LYS A 281 -21.10 20.33 6.11
N VAL A 282 -19.80 20.38 6.31
CA VAL A 282 -19.11 19.39 7.16
C VAL A 282 -18.50 19.94 8.45
N LEU A 283 -18.57 21.24 8.70
CA LEU A 283 -18.04 21.87 9.93
C LEU A 283 -19.11 22.18 10.99
N MET A 284 -20.22 21.46 11.02
CA MET A 284 -21.16 21.47 12.14
C MET A 284 -21.65 20.05 12.44
N LYS A 285 -20.85 19.29 13.15
CA LYS A 285 -21.28 18.36 14.20
C LYS A 285 -20.07 17.92 15.01
#